data_b81c2312612b1cb4793fad10be849ae3
#
_entry.id   b81c2312612b1cb4793fad10be849ae3
#
_cell.length_a   1.000
_cell.length_b   1.000
_cell.length_c   1.000
_cell.angle_alpha   90.00
_cell.angle_beta   90.00
_cell.angle_gamma   90.00
#
_symmetry.space_group_name_H-M   'P 1'
#
loop_
_entity.id
_entity.type
_entity.pdbx_description
1 polymer ?
#
loop_
_entity_poly.entity_id
_entity_poly.type
_entity_poly.pdbx_seq_one_letter_code
_entity_poly.pdbx_strand_id
1 'polypeptide(L)'
;MMYKAVPATPQQYPHLHKIVEELCHTAQLPKPKLYIIPTEQANAFATGRSPKHAAVACTEGILKLLTKEELKGVLAHEISHVKNRDILVTTIAATIAAVIGYVAFMARWAALFGGLGGRGGNQEGRGNVLELIVLAIVAPLTATLIQLAISRSREYLADETGAKTIKNGEHLAKALEKLHASVKHHPLGFGNAQTSSLFILNPFSAQGMMALFSTHPPHTERAKRLRSXXEWKEKMII
;
A
#
# COMPACT_ATOMS: atom_id res chain seq x y z
N MET A 1 5.69 -0.19 21.21
CA MET A 1 5.10 -0.83 20.03
C MET A 1 3.68 -0.31 19.80
N MET A 2 3.39 0.22 18.61
CA MET A 2 2.15 0.95 18.32
C MET A 2 0.87 0.10 18.31
N TYR A 3 0.96 -1.23 18.16
CA TYR A 3 -0.20 -2.11 18.03
C TYR A 3 -0.23 -3.29 19.02
N LYS A 4 0.52 -3.22 20.11
CA LYS A 4 0.66 -4.32 21.09
C LYS A 4 1.01 -5.67 20.41
N ALA A 5 1.76 -5.63 19.32
CA ALA A 5 2.14 -6.83 18.57
C ALA A 5 3.04 -7.73 19.42
N VAL A 6 2.72 -9.01 19.50
CA VAL A 6 3.50 -10.01 20.22
C VAL A 6 4.16 -10.97 19.22
N PRO A 7 5.38 -11.46 19.49
CA PRO A 7 5.99 -12.45 18.59
C PRO A 7 5.12 -13.69 18.45
N ALA A 8 4.91 -14.13 17.22
CA ALA A 8 4.22 -15.40 16.93
C ALA A 8 5.23 -16.54 17.04
N THR A 9 5.12 -17.34 18.07
CA THR A 9 6.05 -18.49 18.23
C THR A 9 5.60 -19.68 17.36
N PRO A 10 6.53 -20.52 16.88
CA PRO A 10 6.16 -21.71 16.11
C PRO A 10 5.25 -22.68 16.88
N GLN A 11 5.38 -22.73 18.20
CA GLN A 11 4.58 -23.58 19.05
C GLN A 11 3.11 -23.13 19.11
N GLN A 12 2.89 -21.82 19.17
CA GLN A 12 1.54 -21.23 19.23
C GLN A 12 0.86 -21.14 17.86
N TYR A 13 1.64 -20.85 16.82
CA TYR A 13 1.13 -20.60 15.46
C TYR A 13 1.83 -21.45 14.40
N PRO A 14 1.84 -22.80 14.54
CA PRO A 14 2.60 -23.67 13.63
C PRO A 14 2.13 -23.56 12.17
N HIS A 15 0.83 -23.39 11.94
CA HIS A 15 0.30 -23.25 10.57
C HIS A 15 0.76 -21.95 9.90
N LEU A 16 0.77 -20.83 10.64
CA LEU A 16 1.25 -19.56 10.13
C LEU A 16 2.73 -19.66 9.73
N HIS A 17 3.56 -20.24 10.60
CA HIS A 17 4.98 -20.43 10.33
C HIS A 17 5.20 -21.29 9.09
N LYS A 18 4.46 -22.41 8.96
CA LYS A 18 4.56 -23.31 7.80
C LYS A 18 4.22 -22.59 6.49
N ILE A 19 3.10 -21.85 6.47
CA ILE A 19 2.70 -21.07 5.28
C ILE A 19 3.80 -20.08 4.88
N VAL A 20 4.32 -19.31 5.85
CA VAL A 20 5.34 -18.30 5.56
C VAL A 20 6.66 -18.95 5.09
N GLU A 21 7.05 -20.07 5.68
CA GLU A 21 8.25 -20.83 5.24
C GLU A 21 8.12 -21.28 3.79
N GLU A 22 6.99 -21.89 3.42
CA GLU A 22 6.72 -22.32 2.04
C GLU A 22 6.79 -21.14 1.06
N LEU A 23 6.16 -20.01 1.42
CA LEU A 23 6.14 -18.82 0.58
C LEU A 23 7.54 -18.21 0.42
N CYS A 24 8.29 -18.11 1.50
CA CYS A 24 9.65 -17.55 1.48
C CYS A 24 10.60 -18.46 0.70
N HIS A 25 10.48 -19.76 0.84
CA HIS A 25 11.26 -20.73 0.05
C HIS A 25 11.00 -20.54 -1.46
N THR A 26 9.70 -20.47 -1.83
CA THR A 26 9.31 -20.29 -3.24
C THR A 26 9.75 -18.91 -3.77
N ALA A 27 9.65 -17.88 -2.94
CA ALA A 27 10.04 -16.51 -3.32
C ALA A 27 11.55 -16.26 -3.25
N GLN A 28 12.33 -17.19 -2.71
CA GLN A 28 13.78 -17.09 -2.47
C GLN A 28 14.12 -15.92 -1.53
N LEU A 29 13.39 -15.84 -0.42
CA LEU A 29 13.54 -14.77 0.58
C LEU A 29 13.88 -15.38 1.94
N PRO A 30 14.63 -14.66 2.78
CA PRO A 30 14.76 -15.06 4.17
C PRO A 30 13.41 -14.93 4.89
N LYS A 31 13.17 -15.84 5.83
CA LYS A 31 11.92 -15.85 6.60
C LYS A 31 11.82 -14.58 7.46
N PRO A 32 10.75 -13.81 7.33
CA PRO A 32 10.54 -12.61 8.16
C PRO A 32 10.19 -12.99 9.60
N LYS A 33 10.36 -12.04 10.51
CA LYS A 33 9.84 -12.16 11.87
C LYS A 33 8.31 -12.10 11.81
N LEU A 34 7.64 -12.96 12.59
CA LEU A 34 6.18 -13.03 12.61
C LEU A 34 5.63 -12.50 13.92
N TYR A 35 4.58 -11.72 13.82
CA TYR A 35 3.91 -11.08 14.96
C TYR A 35 2.40 -11.27 14.88
N ILE A 36 1.77 -11.36 16.04
CA ILE A 36 0.31 -11.36 16.17
C ILE A 36 -0.12 -10.07 16.89
N ILE A 37 -1.17 -9.47 16.38
CA ILE A 37 -1.81 -8.31 17.00
C ILE A 37 -3.14 -8.78 17.59
N PRO A 38 -3.33 -8.65 18.92
CA PRO A 38 -4.55 -9.15 19.58
C PRO A 38 -5.73 -8.20 19.34
N THR A 39 -6.32 -8.29 18.16
CA THR A 39 -7.51 -7.52 17.78
C THR A 39 -8.41 -8.37 16.88
N GLU A 40 -9.72 -8.17 17.03
CA GLU A 40 -10.74 -8.84 16.22
C GLU A 40 -10.82 -8.27 14.79
N GLN A 41 -10.28 -7.09 14.57
CA GLN A 41 -10.25 -6.51 13.24
C GLN A 41 -9.30 -7.29 12.32
N ALA A 42 -9.82 -7.77 11.18
CA ALA A 42 -9.04 -8.60 10.26
C ALA A 42 -8.05 -7.75 9.46
N ASN A 43 -6.74 -7.98 9.65
CA ASN A 43 -5.69 -7.31 8.89
C ASN A 43 -4.39 -8.13 8.93
N ALA A 44 -3.55 -7.93 7.90
CA ALA A 44 -2.17 -8.39 7.87
C ALA A 44 -1.33 -7.33 7.12
N PHE A 45 -0.06 -7.23 7.43
CA PHE A 45 0.85 -6.35 6.71
C PHE A 45 2.29 -6.79 6.88
N ALA A 46 3.10 -6.44 5.88
CA ALA A 46 4.54 -6.60 5.92
C ALA A 46 5.21 -5.24 6.11
N THR A 47 6.32 -5.23 6.83
CA THR A 47 7.13 -4.05 7.05
C THR A 47 8.61 -4.43 7.10
N GLY A 48 9.49 -3.44 7.08
CA GLY A 48 10.93 -3.66 7.17
C GLY A 48 11.70 -2.95 6.05
N ARG A 49 12.91 -2.52 6.38
CA ARG A 49 13.76 -1.73 5.46
C ARG A 49 14.35 -2.55 4.30
N SER A 50 14.34 -3.87 4.41
CA SER A 50 14.89 -4.77 3.39
C SER A 50 14.38 -6.20 3.62
N PRO A 51 14.51 -7.10 2.64
CA PRO A 51 14.11 -8.51 2.84
C PRO A 51 14.76 -9.19 4.06
N LYS A 52 16.01 -8.85 4.38
CA LYS A 52 16.71 -9.41 5.55
C LYS A 52 16.19 -8.87 6.89
N HIS A 53 15.48 -7.75 6.85
CA HIS A 53 14.96 -7.08 8.04
C HIS A 53 13.43 -6.94 7.96
N ALA A 54 12.79 -7.91 7.33
CA ALA A 54 11.34 -7.92 7.14
C ALA A 54 10.64 -8.51 8.37
N ALA A 55 9.43 -8.01 8.61
CA ALA A 55 8.51 -8.56 9.59
C ALA A 55 7.11 -8.60 8.98
N VAL A 56 6.34 -9.62 9.32
CA VAL A 56 4.94 -9.77 8.91
C VAL A 56 4.10 -9.83 10.17
N ALA A 57 3.05 -9.02 10.22
CA ALA A 57 2.10 -9.03 11.33
C ALA A 57 0.73 -9.46 10.83
N CYS A 58 0.06 -10.32 11.60
CA CYS A 58 -1.32 -10.73 11.38
C CYS A 58 -2.13 -10.42 12.62
N THR A 59 -3.38 -10.05 12.44
CA THR A 59 -4.31 -9.89 13.56
C THR A 59 -4.97 -11.23 13.91
N GLU A 60 -5.45 -11.38 15.13
CA GLU A 60 -6.27 -12.54 15.50
C GLU A 60 -7.52 -12.62 14.62
N GLY A 61 -8.09 -11.46 14.31
CA GLY A 61 -9.29 -11.36 13.46
C GLY A 61 -9.08 -11.98 12.08
N ILE A 62 -7.93 -11.73 11.41
CA ILE A 62 -7.69 -12.31 10.08
C ILE A 62 -7.52 -13.84 10.17
N LEU A 63 -6.87 -14.33 11.24
CA LEU A 63 -6.67 -15.76 11.45
C LEU A 63 -7.99 -16.51 11.70
N LYS A 64 -9.00 -15.82 12.29
CA LYS A 64 -10.34 -16.37 12.51
C LYS A 64 -11.21 -16.28 11.25
N LEU A 65 -11.06 -15.21 10.47
CA LEU A 65 -11.91 -14.91 9.31
C LEU A 65 -11.59 -15.77 8.09
N LEU A 66 -10.30 -15.98 7.80
CA LEU A 66 -9.84 -16.59 6.55
C LEU A 66 -9.55 -18.07 6.69
N THR A 67 -9.84 -18.84 5.63
CA THR A 67 -9.35 -20.22 5.51
C THR A 67 -7.83 -20.21 5.34
N LYS A 68 -7.20 -21.37 5.50
CA LYS A 68 -5.74 -21.51 5.32
C LYS A 68 -5.28 -21.08 3.93
N GLU A 69 -6.07 -21.41 2.92
CA GLU A 69 -5.79 -21.08 1.51
C GLU A 69 -5.91 -19.57 1.27
N GLU A 70 -6.95 -18.96 1.81
CA GLU A 70 -7.16 -17.51 1.71
C GLU A 70 -6.06 -16.74 2.47
N LEU A 71 -5.71 -17.21 3.67
CA LEU A 71 -4.60 -16.64 4.45
C LEU A 71 -3.29 -16.76 3.67
N LYS A 72 -3.04 -17.92 3.03
CA LYS A 72 -1.87 -18.12 2.18
C LYS A 72 -1.85 -17.12 1.02
N GLY A 73 -3.01 -16.82 0.44
CA GLY A 73 -3.14 -15.78 -0.60
C GLY A 73 -2.72 -14.40 -0.10
N VAL A 74 -3.24 -14.00 1.06
CA VAL A 74 -2.90 -12.71 1.70
C VAL A 74 -1.41 -12.65 2.04
N LEU A 75 -0.87 -13.69 2.65
CA LEU A 75 0.55 -13.72 3.04
C LEU A 75 1.47 -13.73 1.81
N ALA A 76 1.05 -14.36 0.70
CA ALA A 76 1.79 -14.31 -0.56
C ALA A 76 1.85 -12.87 -1.10
N HIS A 77 0.74 -12.13 -1.00
CA HIS A 77 0.69 -10.71 -1.37
C HIS A 77 1.64 -9.89 -0.47
N GLU A 78 1.58 -10.06 0.84
CA GLU A 78 2.44 -9.34 1.79
C GLU A 78 3.93 -9.63 1.56
N ILE A 79 4.28 -10.90 1.35
CA ILE A 79 5.67 -11.32 1.07
C ILE A 79 6.12 -10.77 -0.29
N SER A 80 5.19 -10.57 -1.24
CA SER A 80 5.51 -9.96 -2.54
C SER A 80 5.93 -8.50 -2.39
N HIS A 81 5.34 -7.73 -1.48
CA HIS A 81 5.83 -6.38 -1.16
C HIS A 81 7.28 -6.39 -0.69
N VAL A 82 7.65 -7.38 0.13
CA VAL A 82 9.05 -7.55 0.59
C VAL A 82 9.96 -7.90 -0.60
N LYS A 83 9.54 -8.85 -1.44
CA LYS A 83 10.28 -9.29 -2.64
C LYS A 83 10.51 -8.14 -3.61
N ASN A 84 9.48 -7.37 -3.88
CA ASN A 84 9.47 -6.27 -4.84
C ASN A 84 10.12 -4.99 -4.29
N ARG A 85 10.54 -5.00 -3.02
CA ARG A 85 11.13 -3.85 -2.31
C ARG A 85 10.21 -2.62 -2.33
N ASP A 86 8.92 -2.83 -2.15
CA ASP A 86 7.91 -1.78 -2.32
C ASP A 86 8.09 -0.63 -1.34
N ILE A 87 8.54 -0.92 -0.09
CA ILE A 87 8.84 0.11 0.90
C ILE A 87 9.93 1.06 0.38
N LEU A 88 10.98 0.52 -0.25
CA LEU A 88 12.05 1.34 -0.83
C LEU A 88 11.51 2.22 -1.97
N VAL A 89 10.75 1.62 -2.90
CA VAL A 89 10.20 2.34 -4.06
C VAL A 89 9.26 3.46 -3.61
N THR A 90 8.34 3.16 -2.68
CA THR A 90 7.38 4.15 -2.18
C THR A 90 8.07 5.24 -1.35
N THR A 91 9.12 4.90 -0.60
CA THR A 91 9.92 5.89 0.16
C THR A 91 10.62 6.86 -0.79
N ILE A 92 11.24 6.35 -1.87
CA ILE A 92 11.89 7.20 -2.88
C ILE A 92 10.83 8.12 -3.53
N ALA A 93 9.69 7.56 -3.94
CA ALA A 93 8.61 8.34 -4.56
C ALA A 93 8.09 9.43 -3.61
N ALA A 94 7.89 9.11 -2.35
CA ALA A 94 7.45 10.06 -1.33
C ALA A 94 8.50 11.16 -1.08
N THR A 95 9.78 10.80 -1.09
CA THR A 95 10.89 11.77 -0.92
C THR A 95 10.92 12.76 -2.08
N ILE A 96 10.81 12.26 -3.32
CA ILE A 96 10.77 13.11 -4.53
C ILE A 96 9.55 14.05 -4.46
N ALA A 97 8.38 13.52 -4.11
CA ALA A 97 7.17 14.33 -3.97
C ALA A 97 7.32 15.41 -2.89
N ALA A 98 7.97 15.09 -1.78
CA ALA A 98 8.24 16.05 -0.70
C ALA A 98 9.19 17.16 -1.15
N VAL A 99 10.23 16.84 -1.94
CA VAL A 99 11.16 17.84 -2.50
C VAL A 99 10.40 18.77 -3.46
N ILE A 100 9.58 18.22 -4.35
CA ILE A 100 8.75 19.02 -5.26
C ILE A 100 7.83 19.96 -4.47
N GLY A 101 7.17 19.43 -3.44
CA GLY A 101 6.31 20.21 -2.56
C GLY A 101 7.05 21.34 -1.85
N TYR A 102 8.27 21.08 -1.38
CA TYR A 102 9.12 22.09 -0.73
C TYR A 102 9.50 23.20 -1.71
N VAL A 103 9.93 22.84 -2.92
CA VAL A 103 10.28 23.84 -3.97
C VAL A 103 9.06 24.67 -4.32
N ALA A 104 7.88 24.05 -4.48
CA ALA A 104 6.63 24.78 -4.74
C ALA A 104 6.25 25.73 -3.59
N PHE A 105 6.46 25.28 -2.34
CA PHE A 105 6.25 26.13 -1.15
C PHE A 105 7.19 27.35 -1.19
N MET A 106 8.47 27.16 -1.48
CA MET A 106 9.44 28.25 -1.59
C MET A 106 9.08 29.23 -2.72
N ALA A 107 8.65 28.69 -3.88
CA ALA A 107 8.19 29.50 -5.02
C ALA A 107 6.97 30.38 -4.64
N ARG A 108 6.03 29.82 -3.87
CA ARG A 108 4.86 30.56 -3.39
C ARG A 108 5.27 31.71 -2.45
N TRP A 109 6.20 31.46 -1.53
CA TRP A 109 6.73 32.52 -0.63
C TRP A 109 7.46 33.60 -1.42
N ALA A 110 8.28 33.21 -2.40
CA ALA A 110 8.96 34.17 -3.28
C ALA A 110 7.97 35.03 -4.06
N ALA A 111 6.88 34.45 -4.57
CA ALA A 111 5.83 35.20 -5.27
C ALA A 111 5.10 36.19 -4.35
N LEU A 112 4.78 35.77 -3.12
CA LEU A 112 4.05 36.58 -2.15
C LEU A 112 4.91 37.75 -1.61
N PHE A 113 6.16 37.50 -1.29
CA PHE A 113 7.03 38.52 -0.66
C PHE A 113 7.94 39.21 -1.66
N GLY A 114 8.37 38.56 -2.74
CA GLY A 114 9.14 39.13 -3.82
C GLY A 114 8.32 40.14 -4.66
N GLY A 115 7.03 39.84 -4.84
CA GLY A 115 6.09 40.73 -5.55
C GLY A 115 5.74 42.00 -4.78
N LEU A 116 5.85 42.00 -3.44
CA LEU A 116 5.55 43.16 -2.61
C LEU A 116 6.73 44.14 -2.47
N GLY A 117 7.99 43.72 -2.80
CA GLY A 117 9.19 44.53 -2.67
C GLY A 117 9.63 45.24 -3.94
N GLY A 118 9.07 44.90 -5.08
CA GLY A 118 9.45 45.45 -6.39
C GLY A 118 8.66 46.71 -6.77
N ARG A 119 9.13 47.87 -6.35
CA ARG A 119 8.61 49.17 -6.76
C ARG A 119 9.18 49.50 -8.15
N GLY A 120 8.67 48.86 -9.20
CA GLY A 120 9.09 49.11 -10.57
C GLY A 120 8.09 48.50 -11.53
N GLY A 121 7.23 49.34 -12.06
CA GLY A 121 6.12 48.93 -12.92
C GLY A 121 6.53 48.49 -14.31
N ASN A 122 6.87 47.25 -14.47
CA ASN A 122 6.94 46.61 -15.80
C ASN A 122 5.96 45.44 -15.84
N GLN A 123 5.14 45.39 -16.88
CA GLN A 123 4.14 44.36 -17.15
C GLN A 123 4.73 42.92 -17.18
N GLU A 124 6.04 42.80 -17.39
CA GLU A 124 6.77 41.50 -17.38
C GLU A 124 6.78 40.85 -16.00
N GLY A 125 6.77 41.64 -14.90
CA GLY A 125 6.77 41.11 -13.54
C GLY A 125 5.46 40.37 -13.15
N ARG A 126 4.35 40.76 -13.78
CA ARG A 126 3.03 40.19 -13.47
C ARG A 126 2.83 38.80 -14.06
N GLY A 127 3.47 38.52 -15.22
CA GLY A 127 3.47 37.18 -15.80
C GLY A 127 4.23 36.19 -14.93
N ASN A 128 5.40 36.55 -14.42
CA ASN A 128 6.22 35.69 -13.57
C ASN A 128 5.53 35.30 -12.26
N VAL A 129 4.78 36.22 -11.65
CA VAL A 129 4.05 35.94 -10.39
C VAL A 129 2.91 34.96 -10.64
N LEU A 130 2.17 35.10 -11.73
CA LEU A 130 1.10 34.16 -12.08
C LEU A 130 1.67 32.76 -12.37
N GLU A 131 2.77 32.65 -13.11
CA GLU A 131 3.47 31.41 -13.38
C GLU A 131 3.91 30.71 -12.09
N LEU A 132 4.49 31.47 -11.15
CA LEU A 132 4.91 30.94 -9.85
C LEU A 132 3.72 30.43 -9.02
N ILE A 133 2.59 31.12 -9.05
CA ILE A 133 1.37 30.68 -8.34
C ILE A 133 0.83 29.40 -8.98
N VAL A 134 0.77 29.33 -10.31
CA VAL A 134 0.31 28.13 -11.01
C VAL A 134 1.25 26.94 -10.68
N LEU A 135 2.55 27.14 -10.75
CA LEU A 135 3.54 26.12 -10.42
C LEU A 135 3.40 25.65 -8.95
N ALA A 136 3.18 26.59 -8.04
CA ALA A 136 3.02 26.29 -6.61
C ALA A 136 1.79 25.43 -6.30
N ILE A 137 0.78 25.44 -7.17
CA ILE A 137 -0.42 24.60 -7.03
C ILE A 137 -0.29 23.31 -7.84
N VAL A 138 0.09 23.42 -9.11
CA VAL A 138 0.10 22.29 -10.05
C VAL A 138 1.19 21.26 -9.69
N ALA A 139 2.39 21.72 -9.31
CA ALA A 139 3.51 20.79 -9.06
C ALA A 139 3.23 19.82 -7.88
N PRO A 140 2.80 20.27 -6.68
CA PRO A 140 2.50 19.33 -5.60
C PRO A 140 1.29 18.43 -5.91
N LEU A 141 0.30 18.92 -6.63
CA LEU A 141 -0.84 18.10 -7.06
C LEU A 141 -0.37 16.98 -8.01
N THR A 142 0.45 17.32 -9.00
CA THR A 142 1.03 16.35 -9.94
C THR A 142 1.90 15.33 -9.19
N ALA A 143 2.77 15.78 -8.28
CA ALA A 143 3.61 14.91 -7.47
C ALA A 143 2.76 13.91 -6.66
N THR A 144 1.66 14.37 -6.08
CA THR A 144 0.73 13.52 -5.33
C THR A 144 0.08 12.47 -6.24
N LEU A 145 -0.39 12.87 -7.41
CA LEU A 145 -1.00 11.95 -8.38
C LEU A 145 -0.01 10.87 -8.84
N ILE A 146 1.24 11.27 -9.10
CA ILE A 146 2.31 10.32 -9.48
C ILE A 146 2.57 9.35 -8.34
N GLN A 147 2.66 9.83 -7.10
CA GLN A 147 2.89 8.99 -5.92
C GLN A 147 1.75 7.97 -5.75
N LEU A 148 0.50 8.38 -5.93
CA LEU A 148 -0.66 7.50 -5.87
C LEU A 148 -0.65 6.46 -7.00
N ALA A 149 -0.27 6.86 -8.21
CA ALA A 149 -0.15 5.94 -9.35
C ALA A 149 0.92 4.88 -9.09
N ILE A 150 2.07 5.27 -8.54
CA ILE A 150 3.15 4.35 -8.14
C ILE A 150 2.62 3.37 -7.08
N SER A 151 1.94 3.87 -6.04
CA SER A 151 1.38 3.03 -4.97
C SER A 151 0.43 1.97 -5.54
N ARG A 152 -0.52 2.38 -6.38
CA ARG A 152 -1.48 1.45 -7.01
C ARG A 152 -0.80 0.42 -7.91
N SER A 153 0.21 0.84 -8.69
CA SER A 153 0.96 -0.09 -9.55
C SER A 153 1.69 -1.15 -8.72
N ARG A 154 2.20 -0.77 -7.52
CA ARG A 154 2.85 -1.71 -6.61
C ARG A 154 1.86 -2.72 -6.03
N GLU A 155 0.62 -2.29 -5.74
CA GLU A 155 -0.43 -3.21 -5.30
C GLU A 155 -0.73 -4.27 -6.35
N TYR A 156 -0.92 -3.86 -7.61
CA TYR A 156 -1.16 -4.80 -8.71
C TYR A 156 0.03 -5.75 -8.93
N LEU A 157 1.26 -5.23 -8.80
CA LEU A 157 2.45 -6.07 -8.93
C LEU A 157 2.54 -7.07 -7.78
N ALA A 158 2.20 -6.67 -6.55
CA ALA A 158 2.17 -7.58 -5.39
C ALA A 158 1.09 -8.66 -5.57
N ASP A 159 -0.09 -8.29 -6.07
CA ASP A 159 -1.17 -9.23 -6.39
C ASP A 159 -0.68 -10.29 -7.40
N GLU A 160 -0.08 -9.83 -8.49
CA GLU A 160 0.43 -10.70 -9.56
C GLU A 160 1.56 -11.60 -9.05
N THR A 161 2.54 -11.03 -8.34
CA THR A 161 3.69 -11.78 -7.79
C THR A 161 3.20 -12.82 -6.78
N GLY A 162 2.28 -12.45 -5.91
CA GLY A 162 1.69 -13.36 -4.91
C GLY A 162 0.93 -14.50 -5.58
N ALA A 163 0.05 -14.16 -6.53
CA ALA A 163 -0.73 -15.17 -7.27
C ALA A 163 0.20 -16.15 -8.02
N LYS A 164 1.28 -15.66 -8.64
CA LYS A 164 2.29 -16.50 -9.30
C LYS A 164 3.01 -17.41 -8.30
N THR A 165 3.35 -16.90 -7.12
CA THR A 165 4.06 -17.64 -6.07
C THR A 165 3.25 -18.85 -5.59
N ILE A 166 1.93 -18.69 -5.41
CA ILE A 166 1.05 -19.79 -4.97
C ILE A 166 0.33 -20.48 -6.14
N LYS A 167 0.54 -20.01 -7.37
CA LYS A 167 -0.08 -20.51 -8.61
C LYS A 167 -1.62 -20.44 -8.57
N ASN A 168 -2.16 -19.50 -7.82
CA ASN A 168 -3.62 -19.36 -7.64
C ASN A 168 -3.98 -17.94 -7.21
N GLY A 169 -4.71 -17.20 -8.03
CA GLY A 169 -5.20 -15.87 -7.69
C GLY A 169 -6.53 -15.87 -6.93
N GLU A 170 -7.31 -16.96 -7.05
CA GLU A 170 -8.64 -17.03 -6.45
C GLU A 170 -8.60 -16.97 -4.92
N HIS A 171 -7.56 -17.53 -4.29
CA HIS A 171 -7.42 -17.50 -2.83
C HIS A 171 -7.34 -16.06 -2.31
N LEU A 172 -6.52 -15.21 -2.95
CA LEU A 172 -6.42 -13.80 -2.58
C LEU A 172 -7.71 -13.04 -2.94
N ALA A 173 -8.31 -13.33 -4.11
CA ALA A 173 -9.57 -12.68 -4.52
C ALA A 173 -10.68 -12.90 -3.48
N LYS A 174 -10.87 -14.16 -3.04
CA LYS A 174 -11.85 -14.49 -1.99
C LYS A 174 -11.52 -13.82 -0.65
N ALA A 175 -10.23 -13.79 -0.29
CA ALA A 175 -9.79 -13.12 0.93
C ALA A 175 -10.15 -11.63 0.90
N LEU A 176 -9.90 -10.93 -0.22
CA LEU A 176 -10.23 -9.51 -0.38
C LEU A 176 -11.74 -9.25 -0.24
N GLU A 177 -12.57 -10.12 -0.80
CA GLU A 177 -14.03 -10.03 -0.69
C GLU A 177 -14.49 -10.21 0.77
N LYS A 178 -13.95 -11.20 1.49
CA LYS A 178 -14.27 -11.44 2.90
C LYS A 178 -13.79 -10.29 3.79
N LEU A 179 -12.58 -9.80 3.56
CA LEU A 179 -12.02 -8.66 4.30
C LEU A 179 -12.91 -7.42 4.11
N HIS A 180 -13.34 -7.16 2.87
CA HIS A 180 -14.22 -6.03 2.59
C HIS A 180 -15.57 -6.15 3.32
N ALA A 181 -16.16 -7.34 3.32
CA ALA A 181 -17.40 -7.59 4.03
C ALA A 181 -17.22 -7.38 5.55
N SER A 182 -16.09 -7.82 6.11
CA SER A 182 -15.83 -7.71 7.56
C SER A 182 -15.67 -6.27 8.03
N VAL A 183 -15.13 -5.36 7.21
CA VAL A 183 -14.96 -3.94 7.55
C VAL A 183 -16.32 -3.27 7.81
N LYS A 184 -17.36 -3.69 7.11
CA LYS A 184 -18.73 -3.15 7.31
C LYS A 184 -19.31 -3.51 8.68
N HIS A 185 -18.90 -4.66 9.23
CA HIS A 185 -19.42 -5.14 10.53
C HIS A 185 -18.55 -4.72 11.71
N HIS A 186 -17.26 -4.47 11.47
CA HIS A 186 -16.31 -4.08 12.50
C HIS A 186 -15.54 -2.84 12.04
N PRO A 187 -16.15 -1.64 12.13
CA PRO A 187 -15.44 -0.42 11.76
C PRO A 187 -14.22 -0.19 12.67
N LEU A 188 -13.24 0.49 12.14
CA LEU A 188 -11.94 0.68 12.79
C LEU A 188 -12.07 1.40 14.14
N GLY A 189 -11.65 0.73 15.20
CA GLY A 189 -11.46 1.33 16.50
C GLY A 189 -10.07 1.94 16.70
N PHE A 190 -9.14 1.76 15.75
CA PHE A 190 -7.78 2.28 15.82
C PHE A 190 -7.21 2.52 14.41
N GLY A 191 -6.19 3.33 14.35
CA GLY A 191 -5.57 3.75 13.10
C GLY A 191 -5.97 5.17 12.75
N ASN A 192 -5.19 5.77 11.88
CA ASN A 192 -5.41 7.11 11.36
C ASN A 192 -5.00 7.16 9.88
N ALA A 193 -5.12 8.32 9.26
CA ALA A 193 -4.78 8.49 7.85
C ALA A 193 -3.32 8.10 7.54
N GLN A 194 -2.39 8.30 8.50
CA GLN A 194 -0.99 7.94 8.30
C GLN A 194 -0.75 6.42 8.33
N THR A 195 -1.59 5.67 9.04
CA THR A 195 -1.46 4.21 9.12
C THR A 195 -2.36 3.46 8.13
N SER A 196 -3.16 4.18 7.33
CA SER A 196 -4.08 3.57 6.37
C SER A 196 -3.38 2.67 5.35
N SER A 197 -2.12 2.99 5.00
CA SER A 197 -1.31 2.18 4.08
C SER A 197 -0.89 0.81 4.65
N LEU A 198 -1.05 0.59 5.96
CA LEU A 198 -0.78 -0.69 6.61
C LEU A 198 -2.00 -1.63 6.61
N PHE A 199 -3.10 -1.21 5.99
CA PHE A 199 -4.31 -2.02 5.93
C PHE A 199 -4.48 -2.56 4.51
N ILE A 200 -4.78 -3.84 4.38
CA ILE A 200 -5.01 -4.52 3.09
C ILE A 200 -6.13 -3.83 2.31
N LEU A 201 -7.13 -3.33 3.03
CA LEU A 201 -8.22 -2.51 2.49
C LEU A 201 -8.23 -1.18 3.20
N ASN A 202 -8.35 -0.09 2.46
CA ASN A 202 -8.42 1.24 3.06
C ASN A 202 -9.77 1.40 3.78
N PRO A 203 -9.75 1.49 5.12
CA PRO A 203 -10.99 1.58 5.90
C PRO A 203 -11.64 2.97 5.85
N PHE A 204 -10.91 3.97 5.34
CA PHE A 204 -11.35 5.37 5.31
C PHE A 204 -11.83 5.79 3.92
N SER A 205 -11.95 4.86 2.96
CA SER A 205 -12.41 5.20 1.62
C SER A 205 -13.93 5.46 1.61
N ALA A 206 -14.31 6.71 1.67
CA ALA A 206 -15.68 7.15 1.39
C ALA A 206 -15.94 7.08 -0.12
N GLN A 207 -17.18 6.92 -0.50
CA GLN A 207 -17.59 6.87 -1.91
C GLN A 207 -17.30 8.20 -2.60
N GLY A 208 -16.88 8.14 -3.85
CA GLY A 208 -16.72 9.32 -4.70
C GLY A 208 -15.29 9.79 -4.87
N MET A 209 -15.06 11.11 -4.80
CA MET A 209 -13.76 11.74 -5.06
C MET A 209 -12.63 11.21 -4.16
N MET A 210 -12.94 10.76 -2.94
CA MET A 210 -11.94 10.20 -2.03
C MET A 210 -11.33 8.89 -2.53
N ALA A 211 -12.02 8.17 -3.41
CA ALA A 211 -11.47 6.94 -4.02
C ALA A 211 -10.27 7.25 -4.93
N LEU A 212 -10.24 8.45 -5.55
CA LEU A 212 -9.11 8.89 -6.37
C LEU A 212 -7.82 9.05 -5.54
N PHE A 213 -7.97 9.41 -4.27
CA PHE A 213 -6.83 9.62 -3.36
C PHE A 213 -6.53 8.39 -2.49
N SER A 214 -7.19 7.26 -2.75
CA SER A 214 -6.88 6.02 -2.04
C SER A 214 -5.55 5.42 -2.55
N THR A 215 -4.71 4.99 -1.62
CA THR A 215 -3.45 4.31 -1.94
C THR A 215 -3.69 2.89 -2.46
N HIS A 216 -4.83 2.27 -2.11
CA HIS A 216 -5.18 0.93 -2.55
C HIS A 216 -6.28 0.95 -3.62
N PRO A 217 -6.11 0.20 -4.72
CA PRO A 217 -7.18 0.05 -5.71
C PRO A 217 -8.41 -0.66 -5.12
N PRO A 218 -9.60 -0.47 -5.73
CA PRO A 218 -10.79 -1.16 -5.27
C PRO A 218 -10.62 -2.69 -5.25
N HIS A 219 -11.10 -3.33 -4.17
CA HIS A 219 -11.01 -4.79 -4.02
C HIS A 219 -11.68 -5.55 -5.18
N THR A 220 -12.76 -5.00 -5.73
CA THR A 220 -13.47 -5.60 -6.87
C THR A 220 -12.59 -5.66 -8.13
N GLU A 221 -11.84 -4.60 -8.39
CA GLU A 221 -10.91 -4.54 -9.51
C GLU A 221 -9.74 -5.50 -9.30
N ARG A 222 -9.17 -5.52 -8.08
CA ARG A 222 -8.09 -6.44 -7.72
C ARG A 222 -8.56 -7.90 -7.88
N ALA A 223 -9.74 -8.25 -7.34
CA ALA A 223 -10.29 -9.60 -7.44
C ALA A 223 -10.51 -10.02 -8.91
N LYS A 224 -11.03 -9.11 -9.74
CA LYS A 224 -11.22 -9.36 -11.18
C LYS A 224 -9.88 -9.66 -11.87
N ARG A 225 -8.86 -8.85 -11.61
CA ARG A 225 -7.51 -9.04 -12.19
C ARG A 225 -6.88 -10.36 -11.74
N LEU A 226 -7.02 -10.71 -10.47
CA LEU A 226 -6.51 -11.97 -9.91
C LEU A 226 -7.13 -13.19 -10.58
N ARG A 227 -8.42 -13.15 -10.88
CA ARG A 227 -9.14 -14.21 -11.59
C ARG A 227 -8.70 -14.30 -13.05
N SER A 228 -8.54 -13.20 -13.71
CA SER A 228 -8.04 -13.19 -15.09
C SER A 228 -6.57 -13.64 -15.19
N UNK A 229 -5.88 -13.59 -14.28
CA UNK A 229 -4.60 -13.99 -14.23
C UNK A 229 -4.48 -15.43 -14.25
N UNK A 230 -5.46 -16.03 -13.84
CA UNK A 230 -5.59 -17.40 -13.84
C UNK A 230 -5.91 -17.92 -15.19
N GLU A 231 -6.78 -17.31 -15.81
CA GLU A 231 -7.19 -17.69 -17.17
C GLU A 231 -6.03 -17.64 -18.19
N TRP A 232 -5.10 -16.74 -18.00
CA TRP A 232 -3.95 -16.61 -18.92
C TRP A 232 -3.02 -17.83 -18.88
N LYS A 233 -2.91 -18.47 -17.73
CA LYS A 233 -2.08 -19.67 -17.61
C LYS A 233 -2.69 -20.88 -18.32
N GLU A 234 -3.99 -21.03 -18.25
CA GLU A 234 -4.69 -22.11 -18.95
C GLU A 234 -4.54 -21.97 -20.47
N LYS A 235 -4.52 -20.74 -20.98
CA LYS A 235 -4.35 -20.44 -22.41
C LYS A 235 -2.92 -20.60 -22.93
N MET A 236 -1.91 -20.62 -22.04
CA MET A 236 -0.49 -20.78 -22.45
C MET A 236 0.02 -22.23 -22.38
N ILE A 237 -0.82 -23.15 -21.89
CA ILE A 237 -0.45 -24.57 -21.77
C ILE A 237 -1.04 -25.40 -22.93
N ILE A 238 -1.79 -24.76 -23.83
CA ILE A 238 -2.31 -25.34 -25.07
C ILE A 238 -1.43 -24.87 -26.26
#